data_6e64daf20026ef413a26e559f035cde1
#
_entry.id   6e64daf20026ef413a26e559f035cde1
#
_cell.length_a   1.000
_cell.length_b   1.000
_cell.length_c   1.000
_cell.angle_alpha   90.00
_cell.angle_beta   90.00
_cell.angle_gamma   90.00
#
_symmetry.space_group_name_H-M   'P 1'
#
loop_
_entity.id
_entity.type
_entity.pdbx_description
1 polymer ?
#
loop_
_entity_poly.entity_id
_entity_poly.type
_entity_poly.pdbx_seq_one_letter_code
_entity_poly.pdbx_strand_id
1 'polypeptide(L)'
;ILYVRYADDFLIGVIGNKADAEQIKTAVSEFLKQELNLTMSPEKTLITHGHDKARFLGYDITISKNQAVKKTKGGVKRAYNGRVVLLLPKEKWMGKLQEYRALNIQKDGTGKEIWMPVARNGLQNKEPIEILAQFNGEIRGIYNYYRLARNVSVLNKFCYVMEYSCLLYTSPSPRDT
;
A
#
# COMPACT_ATOMS: atom_id res chain seq x y z
N ILE A 1 -22.47 -1.60 -13.23
CA ILE A 1 -22.07 -1.68 -11.82
C ILE A 1 -21.16 -2.88 -11.65
N LEU A 2 -20.03 -2.71 -10.98
CA LEU A 2 -19.12 -3.76 -10.56
C LEU A 2 -19.10 -3.80 -9.03
N TYR A 3 -19.26 -4.98 -8.44
CA TYR A 3 -19.29 -5.17 -6.99
C TYR A 3 -18.23 -6.16 -6.55
N VAL A 4 -17.45 -5.78 -5.53
CA VAL A 4 -16.44 -6.63 -4.89
C VAL A 4 -16.62 -6.52 -3.39
N ARG A 5 -16.64 -7.65 -2.68
CA ARG A 5 -16.77 -7.72 -1.23
C ARG A 5 -15.67 -8.60 -0.62
N TYR A 6 -15.20 -8.17 0.53
CA TYR A 6 -14.32 -8.97 1.38
C TYR A 6 -14.72 -8.74 2.84
N ALA A 7 -15.26 -9.77 3.49
CA ALA A 7 -15.88 -9.70 4.82
C ALA A 7 -16.90 -8.55 4.92
N ASP A 8 -16.63 -7.55 5.75
CA ASP A 8 -17.50 -6.39 5.98
C ASP A 8 -17.20 -5.24 5.00
N ASP A 9 -16.05 -5.27 4.34
CA ASP A 9 -15.65 -4.25 3.37
C ASP A 9 -16.20 -4.56 1.98
N PHE A 10 -16.69 -3.54 1.28
CA PHE A 10 -17.11 -3.66 -0.11
C PHE A 10 -16.69 -2.46 -0.95
N LEU A 11 -16.56 -2.70 -2.24
CA LEU A 11 -16.27 -1.69 -3.26
C LEU A 11 -17.27 -1.81 -4.39
N ILE A 12 -17.90 -0.69 -4.75
CA ILE A 12 -18.84 -0.62 -5.87
C ILE A 12 -18.29 0.31 -6.93
N GLY A 13 -18.04 -0.23 -8.13
CA GLY A 13 -17.69 0.55 -9.31
C GLY A 13 -18.94 0.94 -10.09
N VAL A 14 -19.18 2.25 -10.24
CA VAL A 14 -20.33 2.81 -10.96
C VAL A 14 -19.84 3.47 -12.24
N ILE A 15 -20.46 3.10 -13.38
CA ILE A 15 -20.30 3.80 -14.64
C ILE A 15 -21.48 4.75 -14.75
N GLY A 16 -21.26 6.04 -14.48
CA GLY A 16 -22.31 7.05 -14.42
C GLY A 16 -21.78 8.34 -13.80
N ASN A 17 -22.68 9.22 -13.46
CA ASN A 17 -22.37 10.49 -12.80
C ASN A 17 -22.33 10.31 -11.27
N LYS A 18 -22.00 11.39 -10.56
CA LYS A 18 -21.95 11.41 -9.10
C LYS A 18 -23.32 11.16 -8.46
N ALA A 19 -24.39 11.68 -9.07
CA ALA A 19 -25.75 11.51 -8.58
C ALA A 19 -26.19 10.03 -8.61
N ASP A 20 -25.81 9.28 -9.66
CA ASP A 20 -26.07 7.84 -9.74
C ASP A 20 -25.36 7.09 -8.59
N ALA A 21 -24.13 7.48 -8.26
CA ALA A 21 -23.38 6.88 -7.15
C ALA A 21 -24.01 7.23 -5.78
N GLU A 22 -24.54 8.43 -5.62
CA GLU A 22 -25.27 8.85 -4.41
C GLU A 22 -26.57 8.08 -4.23
N GLN A 23 -27.35 7.88 -5.31
CA GLN A 23 -28.54 7.06 -5.28
C GLN A 23 -28.24 5.62 -4.89
N ILE A 24 -27.20 5.01 -5.46
CA ILE A 24 -26.76 3.65 -5.10
C ILE A 24 -26.34 3.59 -3.64
N LYS A 25 -25.59 4.56 -3.14
CA LYS A 25 -25.19 4.62 -1.73
C LYS A 25 -26.40 4.67 -0.81
N THR A 26 -27.41 5.47 -1.13
CA THR A 26 -28.65 5.58 -0.36
C THR A 26 -29.42 4.26 -0.37
N ALA A 27 -29.62 3.67 -1.55
CA ALA A 27 -30.33 2.39 -1.69
C ALA A 27 -29.63 1.25 -0.92
N VAL A 28 -28.30 1.18 -0.96
CA VAL A 28 -27.54 0.18 -0.18
C VAL A 28 -27.68 0.45 1.32
N SER A 29 -27.66 1.69 1.76
CA SER A 29 -27.83 2.04 3.18
C SER A 29 -29.21 1.65 3.70
N GLU A 30 -30.26 1.92 2.92
CA GLU A 30 -31.64 1.56 3.24
C GLU A 30 -31.81 0.03 3.30
N PHE A 31 -31.31 -0.68 2.30
CA PHE A 31 -31.33 -2.14 2.28
C PHE A 31 -30.66 -2.76 3.51
N LEU A 32 -29.43 -2.30 3.85
CA LEU A 32 -28.72 -2.82 5.02
C LEU A 32 -29.48 -2.57 6.31
N LYS A 33 -30.15 -1.42 6.42
CA LYS A 33 -30.93 -1.06 7.61
C LYS A 33 -32.23 -1.85 7.71
N GLN A 34 -32.96 -1.98 6.60
CA GLN A 34 -34.29 -2.59 6.59
C GLN A 34 -34.25 -4.13 6.63
N GLU A 35 -33.35 -4.72 5.81
CA GLU A 35 -33.32 -6.18 5.65
C GLU A 35 -32.36 -6.87 6.63
N LEU A 36 -31.26 -6.19 7.00
CA LEU A 36 -30.20 -6.79 7.80
C LEU A 36 -30.03 -6.15 9.18
N ASN A 37 -30.77 -5.07 9.46
CA ASN A 37 -30.63 -4.27 10.68
C ASN A 37 -29.18 -3.81 10.95
N LEU A 38 -28.43 -3.56 9.88
CA LEU A 38 -27.04 -3.10 9.90
C LEU A 38 -26.96 -1.61 9.54
N THR A 39 -26.05 -0.90 10.20
CA THR A 39 -25.81 0.53 9.93
C THR A 39 -24.48 0.70 9.19
N MET A 40 -24.54 1.33 8.04
CA MET A 40 -23.34 1.68 7.26
C MET A 40 -22.64 2.87 7.89
N SER A 41 -21.31 2.81 8.07
CA SER A 41 -20.52 3.93 8.60
C SER A 41 -20.42 5.06 7.56
N PRO A 42 -20.98 6.26 7.83
CA PRO A 42 -20.90 7.39 6.88
C PRO A 42 -19.49 7.86 6.62
N GLU A 43 -18.62 7.82 7.64
CA GLU A 43 -17.23 8.28 7.58
C GLU A 43 -16.35 7.37 6.72
N LYS A 44 -16.64 6.07 6.70
CA LYS A 44 -15.87 5.07 5.93
C LYS A 44 -16.42 4.86 4.53
N THR A 45 -17.71 5.16 4.30
CA THR A 45 -18.36 4.95 3.00
C THR A 45 -18.28 6.21 2.15
N LEU A 46 -17.23 6.31 1.36
CA LEU A 46 -16.93 7.48 0.53
C LEU A 46 -17.29 7.22 -0.93
N ILE A 47 -17.73 8.28 -1.62
CA ILE A 47 -17.85 8.30 -3.09
C ILE A 47 -16.59 8.97 -3.63
N THR A 48 -15.81 8.22 -4.39
CA THR A 48 -14.53 8.68 -4.94
C THR A 48 -14.58 8.65 -6.46
N HIS A 49 -14.13 9.71 -7.11
CA HIS A 49 -14.04 9.73 -8.57
C HIS A 49 -13.04 8.68 -9.05
N GLY A 50 -13.32 7.97 -10.14
CA GLY A 50 -12.54 6.83 -10.60
C GLY A 50 -11.05 7.11 -10.87
N HIS A 51 -10.67 8.37 -11.18
CA HIS A 51 -9.27 8.76 -11.34
C HIS A 51 -8.59 9.18 -10.03
N ASP A 52 -9.34 9.36 -8.97
CA ASP A 52 -8.81 9.56 -7.63
C ASP A 52 -8.51 8.20 -6.98
N LYS A 53 -7.89 8.23 -5.81
CA LYS A 53 -7.49 7.01 -5.11
C LYS A 53 -8.56 6.61 -4.10
N ALA A 54 -9.26 5.51 -4.35
CA ALA A 54 -10.13 4.87 -3.38
C ALA A 54 -9.33 3.86 -2.55
N ARG A 55 -9.42 3.94 -1.23
CA ARG A 55 -8.75 3.00 -0.34
C ARG A 55 -9.62 1.76 -0.14
N PHE A 56 -9.08 0.57 -0.47
CA PHE A 56 -9.73 -0.71 -0.24
C PHE A 56 -8.69 -1.79 0.06
N LEU A 57 -8.88 -2.54 1.15
CA LEU A 57 -7.97 -3.61 1.60
C LEU A 57 -6.49 -3.19 1.63
N GLY A 58 -6.21 -1.99 2.10
CA GLY A 58 -4.84 -1.47 2.18
C GLY A 58 -4.21 -1.03 0.87
N TYR A 59 -4.87 -1.22 -0.27
CA TYR A 59 -4.46 -0.67 -1.56
C TYR A 59 -5.13 0.67 -1.86
N ASP A 60 -4.49 1.50 -2.65
CA ASP A 60 -5.12 2.59 -3.38
C ASP A 60 -5.55 2.08 -4.75
N ILE A 61 -6.86 2.14 -5.02
CA ILE A 61 -7.45 1.74 -6.29
C ILE A 61 -7.76 2.99 -7.10
N THR A 62 -7.37 3.01 -8.35
CA THR A 62 -7.64 4.12 -9.27
C THR A 62 -7.79 3.60 -10.70
N ILE A 63 -8.42 4.41 -11.55
CA ILE A 63 -8.50 4.14 -12.99
C ILE A 63 -7.40 4.93 -13.69
N SER A 64 -6.56 4.23 -14.44
CA SER A 64 -5.42 4.87 -15.12
C SER A 64 -5.92 5.85 -16.20
N LYS A 65 -5.40 7.07 -16.14
CA LYS A 65 -5.59 8.12 -17.14
C LYS A 65 -4.25 8.33 -17.85
N ASN A 66 -3.94 7.48 -18.81
CA ASN A 66 -2.71 7.62 -19.58
C ASN A 66 -3.04 7.73 -21.07
N GLN A 67 -2.71 8.87 -21.64
CA GLN A 67 -2.85 9.13 -23.07
C GLN A 67 -1.58 8.74 -23.87
N ALA A 68 -0.55 8.20 -23.21
CA ALA A 68 0.67 7.79 -23.89
C ALA A 68 0.37 6.73 -24.94
N VAL A 69 0.97 6.92 -26.08
CA VAL A 69 0.84 6.06 -27.24
C VAL A 69 2.10 5.22 -27.36
N LYS A 70 1.98 3.90 -27.41
CA LYS A 70 3.10 2.99 -27.68
C LYS A 70 3.11 2.60 -29.14
N LYS A 71 4.24 2.81 -29.82
CA LYS A 71 4.50 2.23 -31.14
C LYS A 71 4.79 0.73 -30.97
N THR A 72 4.06 -0.12 -31.62
CA THR A 72 4.27 -1.56 -31.68
C THR A 72 4.45 -1.98 -33.13
N LYS A 73 4.99 -3.19 -33.38
CA LYS A 73 5.15 -3.73 -34.77
C LYS A 73 3.84 -3.77 -35.57
N GLY A 74 2.67 -3.74 -34.91
CA GLY A 74 1.32 -3.72 -35.52
C GLY A 74 0.64 -2.36 -35.49
N GLY A 75 1.37 -1.24 -35.32
CA GLY A 75 0.82 0.11 -35.29
C GLY A 75 0.86 0.78 -33.92
N VAL A 76 0.10 1.86 -33.79
CA VAL A 76 0.08 2.69 -32.60
C VAL A 76 -1.06 2.24 -31.67
N LYS A 77 -0.74 1.85 -30.43
CA LYS A 77 -1.73 1.47 -29.41
C LYS A 77 -1.69 2.42 -28.21
N ARG A 78 -2.87 2.83 -27.73
CA ARG A 78 -2.95 3.55 -26.46
C ARG A 78 -2.55 2.62 -25.32
N ALA A 79 -1.63 3.09 -24.46
CA ALA A 79 -1.19 2.33 -23.30
C ALA A 79 -2.11 2.59 -22.11
N TYR A 80 -2.69 1.52 -21.56
CA TYR A 80 -3.27 1.47 -20.20
C TYR A 80 -4.34 2.52 -19.83
N ASN A 81 -5.08 3.08 -20.81
CA ASN A 81 -6.18 3.99 -20.48
C ASN A 81 -7.42 3.20 -20.00
N GLY A 82 -8.11 3.71 -18.96
CA GLY A 82 -9.35 3.13 -18.45
C GLY A 82 -9.19 1.79 -17.70
N ARG A 83 -7.97 1.37 -17.36
CA ARG A 83 -7.74 0.15 -16.56
C ARG A 83 -7.73 0.47 -15.07
N VAL A 84 -8.33 -0.43 -14.29
CA VAL A 84 -8.20 -0.41 -12.83
C VAL A 84 -6.75 -0.73 -12.45
N VAL A 85 -6.19 0.07 -11.57
CA VAL A 85 -4.81 -0.04 -11.09
C VAL A 85 -4.82 -0.11 -9.58
N LEU A 86 -4.12 -1.08 -9.04
CA LEU A 86 -3.82 -1.20 -7.62
C LEU A 86 -2.48 -0.53 -7.34
N LEU A 87 -2.42 0.30 -6.32
CA LEU A 87 -1.20 0.97 -5.89
C LEU A 87 -0.92 0.67 -4.41
N LEU A 88 0.34 0.51 -4.08
CA LEU A 88 0.80 0.47 -2.70
C LEU A 88 0.95 1.89 -2.17
N PRO A 89 0.18 2.28 -1.13
CA PRO A 89 0.31 3.59 -0.51
C PRO A 89 1.63 3.78 0.22
N LYS A 90 2.22 4.99 0.13
CA LYS A 90 3.51 5.31 0.78
C LYS A 90 3.44 5.08 2.30
N GLU A 91 2.37 5.54 2.93
CA GLU A 91 2.19 5.43 4.38
C GLU A 91 2.14 3.98 4.89
N LYS A 92 1.72 3.02 4.07
CA LYS A 92 1.62 1.62 4.49
C LYS A 92 3.01 0.98 4.67
N TRP A 93 3.89 1.08 3.67
CA TRP A 93 5.21 0.49 3.78
C TRP A 93 6.15 1.31 4.67
N MET A 94 6.00 2.64 4.71
CA MET A 94 6.74 3.48 5.67
C MET A 94 6.29 3.21 7.11
N GLY A 95 4.96 3.11 7.35
CA GLY A 95 4.42 2.78 8.66
C GLY A 95 4.94 1.43 9.15
N LYS A 96 5.13 0.43 8.26
CA LYS A 96 5.75 -0.85 8.63
C LYS A 96 7.21 -0.70 9.05
N LEU A 97 8.01 0.13 8.37
CA LEU A 97 9.40 0.40 8.81
C LEU A 97 9.46 1.04 10.19
N GLN A 98 8.52 1.93 10.50
CA GLN A 98 8.41 2.57 11.81
C GLN A 98 7.93 1.58 12.88
N GLU A 99 6.91 0.77 12.58
CA GLU A 99 6.39 -0.30 13.46
C GLU A 99 7.50 -1.29 13.82
N TYR A 100 8.31 -1.68 12.84
CA TYR A 100 9.47 -2.55 13.03
C TYR A 100 10.65 -1.85 13.71
N ARG A 101 10.58 -0.53 13.88
CA ARG A 101 11.68 0.30 14.41
C ARG A 101 12.98 0.12 13.63
N ALA A 102 12.87 -0.09 12.32
CA ALA A 102 14.00 -0.27 11.42
C ALA A 102 14.48 1.06 10.79
N LEU A 103 13.71 2.13 10.93
CA LEU A 103 13.96 3.43 10.28
C LEU A 103 13.79 4.56 11.29
N ASN A 104 14.80 5.44 11.34
CA ASN A 104 14.73 6.76 11.93
C ASN A 104 14.69 7.82 10.80
N ILE A 105 13.77 8.78 10.89
CA ILE A 105 13.66 9.86 9.93
C ILE A 105 14.04 11.16 10.64
N GLN A 106 15.11 11.79 10.16
CA GLN A 106 15.56 13.09 10.61
C GLN A 106 15.35 14.12 9.50
N LYS A 107 15.27 15.40 9.86
CA LYS A 107 15.27 16.48 8.88
C LYS A 107 16.63 17.17 8.94
N ASP A 108 17.21 17.41 7.77
CA ASP A 108 18.41 18.25 7.70
C ASP A 108 18.07 19.74 7.90
N GLY A 109 19.10 20.58 7.95
CA GLY A 109 18.92 22.03 8.10
C GLY A 109 18.12 22.70 6.98
N THR A 110 17.86 22.00 5.87
CA THR A 110 17.04 22.46 4.74
C THR A 110 15.60 21.94 4.80
N GLY A 111 15.26 21.13 5.83
CA GLY A 111 13.95 20.49 5.99
C GLY A 111 13.76 19.21 5.18
N LYS A 112 14.78 18.73 4.48
CA LYS A 112 14.76 17.47 3.73
C LYS A 112 14.85 16.27 4.66
N GLU A 113 14.03 15.25 4.42
CA GLU A 113 14.06 13.99 5.17
C GLU A 113 15.33 13.18 4.85
N ILE A 114 16.07 12.85 5.90
CA ILE A 114 17.19 11.91 5.88
C ILE A 114 16.72 10.62 6.52
N TRP A 115 16.82 9.54 5.80
CA TRP A 115 16.41 8.22 6.23
C TRP A 115 17.62 7.45 6.75
N MET A 116 17.58 7.10 8.03
CA MET A 116 18.64 6.37 8.71
C MET A 116 18.11 5.00 9.14
N PRO A 117 18.56 3.90 8.50
CA PRO A 117 18.31 2.56 9.02
C PRO A 117 18.94 2.42 10.40
N VAL A 118 18.23 1.78 11.33
CA VAL A 118 18.68 1.60 12.72
C VAL A 118 18.55 0.14 13.13
N ALA A 119 19.39 -0.29 14.07
CA ALA A 119 19.29 -1.61 14.68
C ALA A 119 18.02 -1.68 15.54
N ARG A 120 17.37 -2.83 15.54
CA ARG A 120 16.10 -3.08 16.27
C ARG A 120 16.43 -3.67 17.65
N ASN A 121 16.46 -2.85 18.68
CA ASN A 121 16.89 -3.23 20.04
C ASN A 121 16.26 -4.53 20.57
N GLY A 122 15.02 -4.85 20.18
CA GLY A 122 14.34 -6.09 20.60
C GLY A 122 14.91 -7.37 20.01
N LEU A 123 15.88 -7.31 19.10
CA LEU A 123 16.49 -8.47 18.46
C LEU A 123 17.92 -8.77 18.94
N GLN A 124 18.51 -7.92 19.78
CA GLN A 124 19.91 -8.01 20.21
C GLN A 124 20.25 -9.32 20.91
N ASN A 125 19.30 -9.95 21.59
CA ASN A 125 19.51 -11.20 22.35
C ASN A 125 19.13 -12.46 21.57
N LYS A 126 18.84 -12.34 20.25
CA LYS A 126 18.50 -13.47 19.39
C LYS A 126 19.72 -13.98 18.65
N GLU A 127 19.69 -15.24 18.30
CA GLU A 127 20.70 -15.84 17.42
C GLU A 127 20.66 -15.20 16.02
N PRO A 128 21.82 -15.02 15.36
CA PRO A 128 21.89 -14.37 14.03
C PRO A 128 20.95 -15.00 13.00
N ILE A 129 20.78 -16.33 13.04
CA ILE A 129 19.88 -17.03 12.12
C ILE A 129 18.41 -16.70 12.37
N GLU A 130 18.01 -16.50 13.61
CA GLU A 130 16.65 -16.10 13.97
C GLU A 130 16.37 -14.65 13.53
N ILE A 131 17.36 -13.77 13.70
CA ILE A 131 17.28 -12.37 13.23
C ILE A 131 17.07 -12.38 11.72
N LEU A 132 17.89 -13.09 10.98
CA LEU A 132 17.78 -13.19 9.52
C LEU A 132 16.42 -13.77 9.08
N ALA A 133 15.97 -14.83 9.75
CA ALA A 133 14.68 -15.45 9.46
C ALA A 133 13.52 -14.46 9.68
N GLN A 134 13.56 -13.68 10.75
CA GLN A 134 12.56 -12.66 11.04
C GLN A 134 12.52 -11.55 9.98
N PHE A 135 13.67 -10.98 9.62
CA PHE A 135 13.74 -9.96 8.57
C PHE A 135 13.22 -10.48 7.22
N ASN A 136 13.63 -11.69 6.84
CA ASN A 136 13.16 -12.34 5.62
C ASN A 136 11.65 -12.59 5.63
N GLY A 137 11.10 -13.02 6.77
CA GLY A 137 9.65 -13.22 6.96
C GLY A 137 8.86 -11.91 6.77
N GLU A 138 9.33 -10.84 7.37
CA GLU A 138 8.70 -9.52 7.29
C GLU A 138 8.77 -8.94 5.87
N ILE A 139 9.91 -9.06 5.18
CA ILE A 139 10.07 -8.62 3.78
C ILE A 139 9.15 -9.44 2.86
N ARG A 140 9.13 -10.77 3.00
CA ARG A 140 8.26 -11.64 2.20
C ARG A 140 6.78 -11.35 2.48
N GLY A 141 6.41 -11.08 3.72
CA GLY A 141 5.03 -10.78 4.11
C GLY A 141 4.49 -9.56 3.39
N ILE A 142 5.20 -8.44 3.44
CA ILE A 142 4.78 -7.21 2.75
C ILE A 142 4.79 -7.37 1.23
N TYR A 143 5.81 -8.04 0.67
CA TYR A 143 5.88 -8.29 -0.76
C TYR A 143 4.73 -9.17 -1.25
N ASN A 144 4.46 -10.29 -0.58
CA ASN A 144 3.38 -11.20 -0.96
C ASN A 144 2.01 -10.52 -0.90
N TYR A 145 1.79 -9.65 0.08
CA TYR A 145 0.56 -8.89 0.18
C TYR A 145 0.41 -7.88 -0.96
N TYR A 146 1.46 -7.12 -1.28
CA TYR A 146 1.41 -6.02 -2.25
C TYR A 146 1.94 -6.35 -3.65
N ARG A 147 2.23 -7.62 -3.96
CA ARG A 147 2.80 -8.03 -5.26
C ARG A 147 1.94 -7.67 -6.47
N LEU A 148 0.64 -7.45 -6.26
CA LEU A 148 -0.30 -7.05 -7.32
C LEU A 148 -0.29 -5.53 -7.56
N ALA A 149 0.38 -4.76 -6.72
CA ALA A 149 0.47 -3.32 -6.91
C ALA A 149 1.34 -2.99 -8.14
N ARG A 150 0.84 -2.08 -8.98
CA ARG A 150 1.60 -1.61 -10.16
C ARG A 150 2.93 -0.96 -9.79
N ASN A 151 2.98 -0.31 -8.62
CA ASN A 151 4.16 0.36 -8.09
C ASN A 151 4.91 -0.49 -7.05
N VAL A 152 4.81 -1.82 -7.12
CA VAL A 152 5.47 -2.75 -6.18
C VAL A 152 6.98 -2.51 -6.06
N SER A 153 7.62 -1.96 -7.11
CA SER A 153 9.04 -1.58 -7.09
C SER A 153 9.42 -0.59 -5.98
N VAL A 154 8.46 0.15 -5.40
CA VAL A 154 8.74 1.01 -4.23
C VAL A 154 9.19 0.20 -3.02
N LEU A 155 8.86 -1.10 -2.96
CA LEU A 155 9.33 -2.00 -1.92
C LEU A 155 10.84 -2.26 -1.98
N ASN A 156 11.54 -1.94 -3.08
CA ASN A 156 13.00 -1.97 -3.11
C ASN A 156 13.59 -1.03 -2.05
N LYS A 157 12.95 0.12 -1.80
CA LYS A 157 13.36 1.02 -0.72
C LYS A 157 13.11 0.43 0.67
N PHE A 158 12.00 -0.26 0.83
CA PHE A 158 11.68 -0.99 2.06
C PHE A 158 12.72 -2.09 2.31
N CYS A 159 13.00 -2.93 1.31
CA CYS A 159 13.99 -3.99 1.39
C CYS A 159 15.37 -3.43 1.75
N TYR A 160 15.80 -2.37 1.08
CA TYR A 160 17.09 -1.73 1.36
C TYR A 160 17.22 -1.30 2.83
N VAL A 161 16.20 -0.63 3.39
CA VAL A 161 16.21 -0.22 4.80
C VAL A 161 16.25 -1.44 5.73
N MET A 162 15.47 -2.48 5.44
CA MET A 162 15.43 -3.71 6.23
C MET A 162 16.75 -4.47 6.18
N GLU A 163 17.34 -4.62 5.00
CA GLU A 163 18.65 -5.26 4.81
C GLU A 163 19.74 -4.51 5.56
N TYR A 164 19.76 -3.18 5.45
CA TYR A 164 20.74 -2.36 6.16
C TYR A 164 20.54 -2.43 7.68
N SER A 165 19.31 -2.40 8.15
CA SER A 165 18.97 -2.60 9.58
C SER A 165 19.43 -3.98 10.07
N CYS A 166 19.34 -5.04 9.25
CA CYS A 166 19.82 -6.37 9.55
C CYS A 166 21.35 -6.42 9.65
N LEU A 167 22.05 -5.78 8.70
CA LEU A 167 23.51 -5.74 8.67
C LEU A 167 24.13 -5.08 9.91
N LEU A 168 23.42 -4.17 10.56
CA LEU A 168 23.89 -3.53 11.80
C LEU A 168 24.05 -4.51 12.97
N TYR A 169 23.50 -5.74 12.87
CA TYR A 169 23.74 -6.82 13.85
C TYR A 169 24.88 -7.76 13.48
N THR A 170 25.16 -7.88 12.18
CA THR A 170 26.10 -8.88 11.65
C THR A 170 27.47 -8.31 11.33
N SER A 171 27.57 -6.97 11.21
CA SER A 171 28.86 -6.32 11.01
C SER A 171 29.61 -6.20 12.33
N PRO A 172 30.85 -6.66 12.43
CA PRO A 172 31.68 -6.42 13.62
C PRO A 172 31.79 -4.93 13.87
N SER A 173 31.60 -4.51 15.11
CA SER A 173 31.80 -3.13 15.50
C SER A 173 33.26 -2.74 15.25
N PRO A 174 33.56 -1.52 14.78
CA PRO A 174 34.93 -1.03 14.71
C PRO A 174 35.67 -1.04 16.05
N ARG A 175 34.96 -1.33 17.15
CA ARG A 175 35.54 -1.46 18.50
C ARG A 175 35.91 -2.90 18.87
N ASP A 176 35.59 -3.87 18.02
CA ASP A 176 35.88 -5.30 18.25
C ASP A 176 37.17 -5.76 17.53
N THR A 177 37.96 -4.81 17.00
CA THR A 177 39.32 -5.01 16.43
C THR A 177 40.38 -4.43 17.30
#